data_fe6fc2e1e2f43dfb58da5ca8008fc628
#
_entry.id   fe6fc2e1e2f43dfb58da5ca8008fc628
#
_cell.length_a   1.000
_cell.length_b   1.000
_cell.length_c   1.000
_cell.angle_alpha   90.00
_cell.angle_beta   90.00
_cell.angle_gamma   90.00
#
_symmetry.space_group_name_H-M   'P 1'
#
loop_
_entity.id
_entity.type
_entity.pdbx_description
1 polymer ?
#
loop_
_entity_poly.entity_id
_entity_poly.type
_entity_poly.pdbx_seq_one_letter_code
_entity_poly.pdbx_strand_id
1 'polypeptide(L)'
;MDANIENKKKLRTGFTTGSCATASSKAGVLSIINQKKIEKIDIILPKRTRLDIQINSCEFTEKSAKCSVIKDGGDDPDVTHGAEIFVDIVLTDTIGEIEIDGGEGVGRVTKPGLGLEIGSAAINPTPKKMILENVKEVGSELLEKNGIKVTVSVPKGKELGTKTDNPRIGIMGGISILGTSGIVIPYSTASFAAAIRQQIAVVSSMNDDSVVLTTGGRSEDFAREIIELPDHSFIQMGDFSGYTIKQCARQGLKKAYVAGFIGKLAKMAAGIKQTHVKGGKVDMKFLSELAKRCDANSETIGRILRANTARNVQEIIMEDKVDGFFDEITKETYNQMRQHSDEKIPVEVILFDFDGKVLSKYEKE
;
A
#
# COMPACT_ATOMS: atom_id res chain seq x y z
N MET A 1 31.44 -27.30 15.53
CA MET A 1 31.61 -25.84 15.41
C MET A 1 30.24 -25.29 15.00
N ASP A 2 29.52 -24.87 16.00
CA ASP A 2 28.11 -24.57 15.89
C ASP A 2 27.88 -23.23 15.22
N ALA A 3 27.14 -23.26 14.11
CA ALA A 3 26.73 -22.07 13.42
C ALA A 3 25.68 -21.31 14.24
N ASN A 4 26.00 -20.08 14.59
CA ASN A 4 25.07 -19.09 15.16
C ASN A 4 23.81 -18.99 14.30
N ILE A 5 22.75 -19.66 14.72
CA ILE A 5 21.39 -19.37 14.27
C ILE A 5 20.99 -18.10 15.02
N GLU A 6 21.22 -16.94 14.40
CA GLU A 6 20.65 -15.69 14.88
C GLU A 6 19.15 -15.86 15.02
N ASN A 7 18.68 -15.84 16.25
CA ASN A 7 17.27 -15.82 16.64
C ASN A 7 16.63 -14.55 16.05
N LYS A 8 16.14 -14.60 14.82
CA LYS A 8 15.33 -13.51 14.25
C LYS A 8 14.11 -13.34 15.13
N LYS A 9 14.15 -12.31 15.97
CA LYS A 9 13.01 -11.93 16.83
C LYS A 9 11.74 -11.91 15.96
N LYS A 10 10.79 -12.80 16.24
CA LYS A 10 9.52 -12.85 15.50
C LYS A 10 8.78 -11.55 15.74
N LEU A 11 8.55 -10.77 14.68
CA LEU A 11 7.83 -9.50 14.76
C LEU A 11 6.41 -9.73 15.28
N ARG A 12 5.95 -8.83 16.14
CA ARG A 12 4.61 -8.87 16.73
C ARG A 12 3.57 -8.42 15.72
N THR A 13 2.56 -9.24 15.50
CA THR A 13 1.39 -8.88 14.69
C THR A 13 0.47 -7.92 15.43
N GLY A 14 -0.29 -7.13 14.69
CA GLY A 14 -1.35 -6.29 15.20
C GLY A 14 -2.71 -6.66 14.62
N PHE A 15 -3.69 -5.77 14.76
CA PHE A 15 -5.02 -5.93 14.17
C PHE A 15 -5.44 -4.66 13.39
N THR A 16 -6.27 -4.87 12.38
CA THR A 16 -6.62 -3.83 11.39
C THR A 16 -7.66 -2.83 11.91
N THR A 17 -7.81 -1.67 11.22
CA THR A 17 -8.92 -0.74 11.48
C THR A 17 -10.29 -1.43 11.36
N GLY A 18 -10.41 -2.39 10.43
CA GLY A 18 -11.61 -3.22 10.28
C GLY A 18 -11.90 -4.09 11.52
N SER A 19 -10.86 -4.68 12.12
CA SER A 19 -11.01 -5.47 13.35
C SER A 19 -11.40 -4.60 14.55
N CYS A 20 -10.83 -3.39 14.67
CA CYS A 20 -11.23 -2.43 15.70
C CYS A 20 -12.71 -2.04 15.55
N ALA A 21 -13.14 -1.66 14.36
CA ALA A 21 -14.53 -1.31 14.10
C ALA A 21 -15.49 -2.49 14.38
N THR A 22 -15.08 -3.72 13.99
CA THR A 22 -15.87 -4.93 14.27
C THR A 22 -16.01 -5.18 15.77
N ALA A 23 -14.92 -5.08 16.54
CA ALA A 23 -14.92 -5.28 17.97
C ALA A 23 -15.78 -4.23 18.70
N SER A 24 -15.61 -2.96 18.35
CA SER A 24 -16.43 -1.86 18.90
C SER A 24 -17.92 -2.04 18.56
N SER A 25 -18.25 -2.49 17.33
CA SER A 25 -19.63 -2.75 16.92
C SER A 25 -20.27 -3.88 17.74
N LYS A 26 -19.58 -5.02 17.87
CA LYS A 26 -20.08 -6.17 18.62
C LYS A 26 -20.24 -5.84 20.11
N ALA A 27 -19.26 -5.15 20.70
CA ALA A 27 -19.31 -4.71 22.08
C ALA A 27 -20.47 -3.75 22.33
N GLY A 28 -20.72 -2.80 21.41
CA GLY A 28 -21.85 -1.88 21.51
C GLY A 28 -23.21 -2.60 21.51
N VAL A 29 -23.42 -3.56 20.60
CA VAL A 29 -24.65 -4.36 20.57
C VAL A 29 -24.82 -5.18 21.85
N LEU A 30 -23.76 -5.84 22.31
CA LEU A 30 -23.80 -6.60 23.56
C LEU A 30 -24.04 -5.73 24.80
N SER A 31 -23.53 -4.50 24.82
CA SER A 31 -23.76 -3.59 25.95
C SER A 31 -25.22 -3.14 26.03
N ILE A 32 -25.89 -2.94 24.89
CA ILE A 32 -27.34 -2.66 24.83
C ILE A 32 -28.12 -3.89 25.32
N ILE A 33 -27.82 -5.08 24.86
CA ILE A 33 -28.54 -6.31 25.25
C ILE A 33 -28.37 -6.58 26.74
N ASN A 34 -27.14 -6.54 27.25
CA ASN A 34 -26.81 -6.92 28.61
C ASN A 34 -26.95 -5.80 29.64
N GLN A 35 -27.16 -4.55 29.19
CA GLN A 35 -27.18 -3.33 30.02
C GLN A 35 -25.95 -3.25 30.95
N LYS A 36 -24.75 -3.57 30.41
CA LYS A 36 -23.48 -3.49 31.12
C LYS A 36 -22.31 -3.16 30.18
N LYS A 37 -21.25 -2.60 30.74
CA LYS A 37 -20.00 -2.35 30.02
C LYS A 37 -19.37 -3.65 29.57
N ILE A 38 -18.82 -3.64 28.36
CA ILE A 38 -18.00 -4.71 27.81
C ILE A 38 -16.54 -4.22 27.82
N GLU A 39 -15.67 -4.96 28.48
CA GLU A 39 -14.24 -4.61 28.59
C GLU A 39 -13.38 -5.38 27.59
N LYS A 40 -13.82 -6.55 27.18
CA LYS A 40 -13.13 -7.41 26.24
C LYS A 40 -14.14 -8.16 25.39
N ILE A 41 -13.84 -8.35 24.12
CA ILE A 41 -14.68 -9.03 23.16
C ILE A 41 -13.85 -9.93 22.24
N ASP A 42 -14.38 -11.06 21.86
CA ASP A 42 -13.86 -11.87 20.77
C ASP A 42 -14.61 -11.57 19.48
N ILE A 43 -13.91 -11.48 18.36
CA ILE A 43 -14.48 -11.28 17.03
C ILE A 43 -14.15 -12.42 16.08
N ILE A 44 -15.07 -12.71 15.16
CA ILE A 44 -14.85 -13.65 14.06
C ILE A 44 -14.11 -12.92 12.94
N LEU A 45 -12.95 -13.46 12.56
CA LEU A 45 -12.15 -12.99 11.43
C LEU A 45 -12.55 -13.70 10.11
N PRO A 46 -12.14 -13.17 8.94
CA PRO A 46 -12.49 -13.75 7.63
C PRO A 46 -12.16 -15.23 7.46
N LYS A 47 -11.08 -15.71 8.11
CA LYS A 47 -10.68 -17.13 8.12
C LYS A 47 -11.41 -17.98 9.14
N ARG A 48 -12.49 -17.47 9.74
CA ARG A 48 -13.26 -18.12 10.80
C ARG A 48 -12.48 -18.39 12.10
N THR A 49 -11.30 -17.79 12.25
CA THR A 49 -10.59 -17.75 13.53
C THR A 49 -11.16 -16.63 14.40
N ARG A 50 -10.96 -16.71 15.71
CA ARG A 50 -11.38 -15.69 16.66
C ARG A 50 -10.19 -14.87 17.14
N LEU A 51 -10.43 -13.61 17.44
CA LEU A 51 -9.46 -12.67 17.96
C LEU A 51 -10.05 -11.91 19.14
N ASP A 52 -9.38 -11.98 20.27
CA ASP A 52 -9.72 -11.23 21.47
C ASP A 52 -9.20 -9.79 21.36
N ILE A 53 -10.07 -8.81 21.60
CA ILE A 53 -9.73 -7.39 21.57
C ILE A 53 -10.23 -6.71 22.84
N GLN A 54 -9.38 -5.88 23.45
CA GLN A 54 -9.75 -5.03 24.58
C GLN A 54 -10.57 -3.84 24.09
N ILE A 55 -11.66 -3.55 24.78
CA ILE A 55 -12.48 -2.36 24.56
C ILE A 55 -11.92 -1.24 25.43
N ASN A 56 -11.63 -0.10 24.83
CA ASN A 56 -11.05 1.06 25.51
C ASN A 56 -12.14 1.87 26.23
N SER A 57 -13.27 2.11 25.59
CA SER A 57 -14.43 2.78 26.18
C SER A 57 -15.73 2.07 25.77
N CYS A 58 -16.71 2.10 26.66
CA CYS A 58 -18.03 1.52 26.40
C CYS A 58 -19.06 2.32 27.24
N GLU A 59 -19.83 3.13 26.52
CA GLU A 59 -20.97 3.87 27.06
C GLU A 59 -22.23 3.36 26.37
N PHE A 60 -23.34 3.23 27.08
CA PHE A 60 -24.56 2.69 26.53
C PHE A 60 -25.81 3.23 27.22
N THR A 61 -26.91 3.12 26.52
CA THR A 61 -28.29 3.32 26.97
C THR A 61 -29.13 2.10 26.59
N GLU A 62 -30.43 2.14 26.78
CA GLU A 62 -31.34 1.09 26.31
C GLU A 62 -31.38 0.96 24.77
N LYS A 63 -31.12 2.05 24.02
CA LYS A 63 -31.27 2.09 22.58
C LYS A 63 -30.00 2.51 21.80
N SER A 64 -28.94 2.82 22.49
CA SER A 64 -27.70 3.24 21.85
C SER A 64 -26.48 2.82 22.64
N ALA A 65 -25.34 2.70 21.96
CA ALA A 65 -24.04 2.50 22.60
C ALA A 65 -22.94 3.20 21.81
N LYS A 66 -21.90 3.61 22.53
CA LYS A 66 -20.65 4.13 21.96
C LYS A 66 -19.48 3.38 22.55
N CYS A 67 -18.81 2.60 21.73
CA CYS A 67 -17.65 1.82 22.15
C CYS A 67 -16.42 2.17 21.32
N SER A 68 -15.22 2.01 21.87
CA SER A 68 -13.98 2.25 21.15
C SER A 68 -12.91 1.19 21.40
N VAL A 69 -12.00 1.09 20.43
CA VAL A 69 -10.79 0.28 20.49
C VAL A 69 -9.61 1.13 20.08
N ILE A 70 -8.50 1.06 20.83
CA ILE A 70 -7.22 1.63 20.42
C ILE A 70 -6.52 0.63 19.50
N LYS A 71 -6.25 1.05 18.26
CA LYS A 71 -5.63 0.19 17.26
C LYS A 71 -4.19 -0.14 17.62
N ASP A 72 -3.87 -1.42 17.65
CA ASP A 72 -2.51 -1.93 17.75
C ASP A 72 -2.03 -2.46 16.40
N GLY A 73 -1.06 -1.77 15.79
CA GLY A 73 -0.43 -2.18 14.53
C GLY A 73 0.66 -3.24 14.69
N GLY A 74 0.98 -3.68 15.90
CA GLY A 74 2.12 -4.54 16.15
C GLY A 74 3.43 -3.80 15.92
N ASP A 75 4.40 -4.49 15.31
CA ASP A 75 5.69 -3.93 14.92
C ASP A 75 5.69 -3.35 13.49
N ASP A 76 4.50 -3.19 12.88
CA ASP A 76 4.37 -2.54 11.58
C ASP A 76 4.44 -1.00 11.73
N PRO A 77 5.13 -0.28 10.83
CA PRO A 77 5.17 1.19 10.84
C PRO A 77 3.86 1.80 10.31
N ASP A 78 2.74 1.35 10.83
CA ASP A 78 1.40 1.74 10.42
C ASP A 78 1.03 3.12 10.98
N VAL A 79 0.72 4.07 10.11
CA VAL A 79 0.30 5.45 10.46
C VAL A 79 -0.90 5.45 11.41
N THR A 80 -1.75 4.42 11.35
CA THR A 80 -2.95 4.31 12.18
C THR A 80 -2.70 3.58 13.51
N HIS A 81 -1.45 3.19 13.84
CA HIS A 81 -1.12 2.65 15.16
C HIS A 81 -1.47 3.66 16.26
N GLY A 82 -2.13 3.20 17.32
CA GLY A 82 -2.57 4.07 18.43
C GLY A 82 -3.81 4.93 18.12
N ALA A 83 -4.37 4.85 16.90
CA ALA A 83 -5.64 5.52 16.60
C ALA A 83 -6.79 4.88 17.36
N GLU A 84 -7.66 5.69 17.93
CA GLU A 84 -8.88 5.23 18.60
C GLU A 84 -10.02 5.16 17.57
N ILE A 85 -10.58 3.98 17.43
CA ILE A 85 -11.68 3.69 16.50
C ILE A 85 -12.95 3.56 17.32
N PHE A 86 -13.82 4.55 17.18
CA PHE A 86 -15.16 4.57 17.81
C PHE A 86 -16.19 3.94 16.90
N VAL A 87 -17.20 3.35 17.52
CA VAL A 87 -18.44 2.96 16.85
C VAL A 87 -19.61 3.40 17.70
N ASP A 88 -20.50 4.14 17.09
CA ASP A 88 -21.81 4.47 17.62
C ASP A 88 -22.83 3.44 17.07
N ILE A 89 -23.55 2.77 17.97
CA ILE A 89 -24.65 1.87 17.70
C ILE A 89 -25.95 2.57 18.10
N VAL A 90 -26.93 2.59 17.19
CA VAL A 90 -28.27 3.13 17.44
C VAL A 90 -29.30 2.13 16.94
N LEU A 91 -30.27 1.78 17.77
CA LEU A 91 -31.42 0.98 17.34
C LEU A 91 -32.36 1.84 16.52
N THR A 92 -32.84 1.28 15.40
CA THR A 92 -33.75 1.95 14.47
C THR A 92 -35.07 1.19 14.36
N ASP A 93 -36.08 1.79 13.77
CA ASP A 93 -37.40 1.18 13.57
C ASP A 93 -37.46 0.24 12.33
N THR A 94 -36.38 0.18 11.52
CA THR A 94 -36.30 -0.65 10.29
C THR A 94 -35.89 -2.09 10.66
N ILE A 95 -36.86 -2.89 11.07
CA ILE A 95 -36.64 -4.24 11.58
C ILE A 95 -35.75 -5.09 10.66
N GLY A 96 -34.77 -5.76 11.22
CA GLY A 96 -33.88 -6.70 10.55
C GLY A 96 -32.75 -6.07 9.73
N GLU A 97 -32.74 -4.75 9.59
CA GLU A 97 -31.73 -4.03 8.81
C GLU A 97 -30.49 -3.68 9.65
N ILE A 98 -29.30 -3.79 9.05
CA ILE A 98 -28.04 -3.28 9.61
C ILE A 98 -27.47 -2.29 8.61
N GLU A 99 -27.54 -1.01 8.95
CA GLU A 99 -26.90 0.07 8.21
C GLU A 99 -25.49 0.30 8.75
N ILE A 100 -24.47 0.40 7.84
CA ILE A 100 -23.08 0.70 8.22
C ILE A 100 -22.61 1.90 7.43
N ASP A 101 -22.17 2.95 8.12
CA ASP A 101 -21.60 4.15 7.50
C ASP A 101 -20.40 4.66 8.31
N GLY A 102 -19.63 5.59 7.73
CA GLY A 102 -18.53 6.30 8.35
C GLY A 102 -18.97 7.66 8.87
N GLY A 103 -18.57 7.99 10.07
CA GLY A 103 -18.68 9.29 10.68
C GLY A 103 -17.40 10.11 10.56
N GLU A 104 -17.11 10.92 11.58
CA GLU A 104 -15.95 11.79 11.65
C GLU A 104 -14.64 10.99 11.45
N GLY A 105 -13.74 11.51 10.57
CA GLY A 105 -12.41 10.97 10.33
C GLY A 105 -12.37 9.63 9.58
N VAL A 106 -13.51 9.07 9.16
CA VAL A 106 -13.58 8.03 8.13
C VAL A 106 -13.68 8.73 6.77
N GLY A 107 -12.77 8.40 5.86
CA GLY A 107 -12.70 9.03 4.55
C GLY A 107 -13.95 8.76 3.70
N ARG A 108 -14.21 9.63 2.73
CA ARG A 108 -15.24 9.47 1.70
C ARG A 108 -14.59 9.22 0.35
N VAL A 109 -15.17 8.30 -0.39
CA VAL A 109 -14.70 7.92 -1.74
C VAL A 109 -15.09 9.02 -2.72
N THR A 110 -14.11 9.53 -3.47
CA THR A 110 -14.32 10.59 -4.47
C THR A 110 -13.88 10.19 -5.89
N LYS A 111 -13.16 9.05 -6.04
CA LYS A 111 -12.71 8.52 -7.33
C LYS A 111 -13.20 7.09 -7.54
N PRO A 112 -13.45 6.68 -8.79
CA PRO A 112 -13.76 5.28 -9.11
C PRO A 112 -12.54 4.37 -8.95
N GLY A 113 -12.72 3.05 -9.06
CA GLY A 113 -11.64 2.06 -9.07
C GLY A 113 -11.35 1.39 -7.72
N LEU A 114 -11.92 1.89 -6.63
CA LEU A 114 -11.72 1.32 -5.29
C LEU A 114 -12.64 0.12 -4.98
N GLY A 115 -13.60 -0.19 -5.86
CA GLY A 115 -14.65 -1.17 -5.58
C GLY A 115 -15.65 -0.70 -4.51
N LEU A 116 -15.71 0.60 -4.28
CA LEU A 116 -16.63 1.30 -3.40
C LEU A 116 -17.39 2.36 -4.21
N GLU A 117 -18.61 2.64 -3.81
CA GLU A 117 -19.46 3.66 -4.43
C GLU A 117 -18.93 5.06 -4.11
N ILE A 118 -18.94 5.96 -5.12
CA ILE A 118 -18.54 7.36 -4.94
C ILE A 118 -19.50 8.02 -3.96
N GLY A 119 -18.97 8.77 -3.00
CA GLY A 119 -19.71 9.40 -1.90
C GLY A 119 -19.84 8.49 -0.66
N SER A 120 -19.67 7.18 -0.79
CA SER A 120 -19.75 6.27 0.35
C SER A 120 -18.55 6.40 1.30
N ALA A 121 -18.72 5.94 2.52
CA ALA A 121 -17.62 5.83 3.47
C ALA A 121 -16.56 4.86 2.98
N ALA A 122 -15.29 5.16 3.23
CA ALA A 122 -14.16 4.30 2.90
C ALA A 122 -14.07 3.10 3.86
N ILE A 123 -15.11 2.30 3.89
CA ILE A 123 -15.21 1.03 4.63
C ILE A 123 -15.15 -0.10 3.61
N ASN A 124 -14.03 -0.80 3.55
CA ASN A 124 -13.80 -1.84 2.55
C ASN A 124 -14.77 -3.02 2.73
N PRO A 125 -15.05 -3.83 1.66
CA PRO A 125 -16.02 -4.92 1.72
C PRO A 125 -15.75 -5.94 2.82
N THR A 126 -14.49 -6.29 3.07
CA THR A 126 -14.14 -7.27 4.13
C THR A 126 -14.49 -6.76 5.53
N PRO A 127 -14.06 -5.56 5.98
CA PRO A 127 -14.53 -4.96 7.23
C PRO A 127 -16.04 -4.85 7.33
N LYS A 128 -16.71 -4.40 6.27
CA LYS A 128 -18.18 -4.30 6.25
C LYS A 128 -18.84 -5.66 6.53
N LYS A 129 -18.33 -6.72 5.86
CA LYS A 129 -18.79 -8.08 6.11
C LYS A 129 -18.48 -8.56 7.52
N MET A 130 -17.28 -8.28 8.06
CA MET A 130 -16.91 -8.62 9.43
C MET A 130 -17.85 -7.97 10.44
N ILE A 131 -18.15 -6.69 10.31
CA ILE A 131 -19.08 -5.96 11.17
C ILE A 131 -20.45 -6.63 11.11
N LEU A 132 -21.00 -6.87 9.91
CA LEU A 132 -22.30 -7.51 9.71
C LEU A 132 -22.36 -8.90 10.37
N GLU A 133 -21.36 -9.75 10.17
CA GLU A 133 -21.35 -11.11 10.73
C GLU A 133 -21.27 -11.09 12.26
N ASN A 134 -20.42 -10.24 12.85
CA ASN A 134 -20.22 -10.16 14.28
C ASN A 134 -21.38 -9.48 15.02
N VAL A 135 -22.03 -8.49 14.39
CA VAL A 135 -23.24 -7.85 14.91
C VAL A 135 -24.41 -8.85 14.88
N LYS A 136 -24.59 -9.59 13.78
CA LYS A 136 -25.63 -10.65 13.68
C LYS A 136 -25.43 -11.78 14.67
N GLU A 137 -24.18 -12.17 14.96
CA GLU A 137 -23.87 -13.25 15.91
C GLU A 137 -24.46 -12.99 17.28
N VAL A 138 -24.48 -11.74 17.74
CA VAL A 138 -24.93 -11.38 19.09
C VAL A 138 -26.27 -10.65 19.10
N GLY A 139 -26.66 -10.02 18.00
CA GLY A 139 -27.83 -9.15 17.90
C GLY A 139 -29.03 -9.80 17.20
N SER A 140 -29.05 -11.10 16.95
CA SER A 140 -30.12 -11.77 16.20
C SER A 140 -31.51 -11.51 16.77
N GLU A 141 -31.69 -11.69 18.08
CA GLU A 141 -32.98 -11.45 18.78
C GLU A 141 -33.36 -9.95 18.78
N LEU A 142 -32.37 -9.08 18.84
CA LEU A 142 -32.58 -7.62 18.80
C LEU A 142 -33.07 -7.19 17.40
N LEU A 143 -32.55 -7.80 16.34
CA LEU A 143 -32.92 -7.56 14.97
C LEU A 143 -34.33 -8.05 14.62
N GLU A 144 -34.92 -8.96 15.40
CA GLU A 144 -36.34 -9.34 15.24
C GLU A 144 -37.30 -8.18 15.56
N LYS A 145 -36.85 -7.18 16.32
CA LYS A 145 -37.69 -6.08 16.81
C LYS A 145 -37.20 -4.70 16.34
N ASN A 146 -35.93 -4.58 15.95
CA ASN A 146 -35.29 -3.33 15.61
C ASN A 146 -34.40 -3.48 14.38
N GLY A 147 -33.97 -2.36 13.79
CA GLY A 147 -32.76 -2.27 12.99
C GLY A 147 -31.58 -1.80 13.84
N ILE A 148 -30.39 -1.89 13.27
CA ILE A 148 -29.14 -1.44 13.92
C ILE A 148 -28.40 -0.52 12.96
N LYS A 149 -28.17 0.72 13.37
CA LYS A 149 -27.26 1.64 12.67
C LYS A 149 -25.89 1.61 13.33
N VAL A 150 -24.86 1.38 12.54
CA VAL A 150 -23.44 1.31 12.93
C VAL A 150 -22.71 2.47 12.28
N THR A 151 -22.20 3.42 13.07
CA THR A 151 -21.43 4.55 12.56
C THR A 151 -19.99 4.46 13.09
N VAL A 152 -19.02 4.27 12.19
CA VAL A 152 -17.59 4.18 12.55
C VAL A 152 -16.96 5.56 12.49
N SER A 153 -16.28 5.97 13.56
CA SER A 153 -15.62 7.29 13.65
C SER A 153 -14.18 7.16 14.16
N VAL A 154 -13.32 8.06 13.69
CA VAL A 154 -11.91 8.14 14.09
C VAL A 154 -11.53 9.60 14.27
N PRO A 155 -11.59 10.18 15.47
CA PRO A 155 -11.44 11.63 15.69
C PRO A 155 -10.20 12.24 15.04
N LYS A 156 -9.03 11.54 15.10
CA LYS A 156 -7.78 11.96 14.44
C LYS A 156 -7.67 11.48 12.98
N GLY A 157 -8.70 10.88 12.43
CA GLY A 157 -8.67 10.23 11.13
C GLY A 157 -8.40 11.18 9.97
N LYS A 158 -8.87 12.42 10.06
CA LYS A 158 -8.60 13.45 9.04
C LYS A 158 -7.10 13.77 8.96
N GLU A 159 -6.43 13.96 10.08
CA GLU A 159 -4.99 14.20 10.13
C GLU A 159 -4.21 12.95 9.67
N LEU A 160 -4.57 11.78 10.20
CA LEU A 160 -3.90 10.52 9.84
C LEU A 160 -4.06 10.21 8.35
N GLY A 161 -5.22 10.48 7.77
CA GLY A 161 -5.52 10.24 6.35
C GLY A 161 -4.56 10.98 5.41
N THR A 162 -4.12 12.19 5.77
CA THR A 162 -3.14 12.95 4.95
C THR A 162 -1.74 12.32 4.92
N LYS A 163 -1.44 11.45 5.86
CA LYS A 163 -0.15 10.73 5.95
C LYS A 163 -0.18 9.37 5.27
N THR A 164 -1.28 9.02 4.61
CA THR A 164 -1.50 7.76 3.87
C THR A 164 -1.62 8.03 2.37
N ASP A 165 -1.77 6.97 1.58
CA ASP A 165 -2.07 7.09 0.14
C ASP A 165 -3.54 7.48 -0.16
N ASN A 166 -4.39 7.61 0.85
CA ASN A 166 -5.81 7.92 0.68
C ASN A 166 -6.09 9.11 -0.25
N PRO A 167 -5.46 10.29 -0.08
CA PRO A 167 -5.71 11.43 -0.97
C PRO A 167 -5.41 11.13 -2.44
N ARG A 168 -4.36 10.36 -2.73
CA ARG A 168 -3.98 9.98 -4.10
C ARG A 168 -5.04 9.13 -4.77
N ILE A 169 -5.59 8.18 -4.04
CA ILE A 169 -6.62 7.25 -4.54
C ILE A 169 -8.04 7.79 -4.41
N GLY A 170 -8.20 9.05 -4.02
CA GLY A 170 -9.52 9.70 -3.94
C GLY A 170 -10.31 9.33 -2.70
N ILE A 171 -9.66 9.05 -1.58
CA ILE A 171 -10.32 8.93 -0.27
C ILE A 171 -10.02 10.20 0.52
N MET A 172 -11.03 11.05 0.72
CA MET A 172 -10.88 12.37 1.29
C MET A 172 -11.50 12.46 2.70
N GLY A 173 -10.91 13.30 3.54
CA GLY A 173 -11.47 13.64 4.86
C GLY A 173 -11.22 12.64 5.98
N GLY A 174 -10.45 11.57 5.73
CA GLY A 174 -10.15 10.60 6.78
C GLY A 174 -9.35 9.38 6.36
N ILE A 175 -9.26 8.41 7.26
CA ILE A 175 -8.65 7.10 7.00
C ILE A 175 -9.66 6.13 6.39
N SER A 176 -9.14 5.02 5.86
CA SER A 176 -9.94 3.87 5.44
C SER A 176 -10.13 2.88 6.58
N ILE A 177 -11.32 2.31 6.67
CA ILE A 177 -11.59 1.12 7.49
C ILE A 177 -11.33 -0.10 6.62
N LEU A 178 -10.15 -0.72 6.79
CA LEU A 178 -9.64 -1.76 5.90
C LEU A 178 -9.04 -2.96 6.65
N GLY A 179 -8.69 -3.99 5.89
CA GLY A 179 -8.04 -5.22 6.36
C GLY A 179 -8.68 -6.45 5.75
N THR A 180 -7.89 -7.24 5.00
CA THR A 180 -8.39 -8.45 4.31
C THR A 180 -8.44 -9.68 5.20
N SER A 181 -7.57 -9.74 6.22
CA SER A 181 -7.48 -10.86 7.17
C SER A 181 -7.92 -10.49 8.58
N GLY A 182 -8.05 -9.20 8.88
CA GLY A 182 -8.26 -8.67 10.23
C GLY A 182 -6.95 -8.51 11.04
N ILE A 183 -5.85 -9.09 10.58
CA ILE A 183 -4.55 -9.07 11.26
C ILE A 183 -3.57 -8.20 10.46
N VAL A 184 -2.77 -7.40 11.14
CA VAL A 184 -1.62 -6.68 10.59
C VAL A 184 -0.38 -7.56 10.71
N ILE A 185 0.24 -7.88 9.59
CA ILE A 185 1.52 -8.58 9.52
C ILE A 185 2.57 -7.54 9.18
N PRO A 186 3.56 -7.27 10.06
CA PRO A 186 4.56 -6.25 9.83
C PRO A 186 5.33 -6.47 8.53
N TYR A 187 5.53 -5.38 7.78
CA TYR A 187 6.23 -5.37 6.48
C TYR A 187 5.64 -6.37 5.46
N SER A 188 4.33 -6.48 5.42
CA SER A 188 3.62 -7.39 4.51
C SER A 188 3.79 -7.00 3.04
N THR A 189 4.52 -7.83 2.30
CA THR A 189 4.66 -7.68 0.83
C THR A 189 3.33 -7.82 0.11
N ALA A 190 2.43 -8.65 0.63
CA ALA A 190 1.08 -8.83 0.08
C ALA A 190 0.22 -7.57 0.23
N SER A 191 0.34 -6.87 1.38
CA SER A 191 -0.37 -5.61 1.60
C SER A 191 0.15 -4.51 0.70
N PHE A 192 1.47 -4.40 0.51
CA PHE A 192 2.07 -3.45 -0.40
C PHE A 192 1.65 -3.70 -1.86
N ALA A 193 1.68 -4.95 -2.31
CA ALA A 193 1.20 -5.33 -3.64
C ALA A 193 -0.30 -5.03 -3.83
N ALA A 194 -1.12 -5.19 -2.79
CA ALA A 194 -2.53 -4.83 -2.83
C ALA A 194 -2.74 -3.31 -2.96
N ALA A 195 -1.94 -2.50 -2.25
CA ALA A 195 -1.97 -1.04 -2.37
C ALA A 195 -1.60 -0.57 -3.79
N ILE A 196 -0.52 -1.12 -4.38
CA ILE A 196 -0.15 -0.84 -5.79
C ILE A 196 -1.32 -1.18 -6.73
N ARG A 197 -1.91 -2.36 -6.59
CA ARG A 197 -3.03 -2.77 -7.45
C ARG A 197 -4.22 -1.82 -7.33
N GLN A 198 -4.51 -1.35 -6.13
CA GLN A 198 -5.60 -0.40 -5.88
C GLN A 198 -5.31 0.95 -6.55
N GLN A 199 -4.09 1.47 -6.44
CA GLN A 199 -3.67 2.70 -7.11
C GLN A 199 -3.81 2.56 -8.63
N ILE A 200 -3.33 1.47 -9.24
CA ILE A 200 -3.45 1.22 -10.68
C ILE A 200 -4.93 1.13 -11.12
N ALA A 201 -5.78 0.50 -10.30
CA ALA A 201 -7.22 0.43 -10.59
C ALA A 201 -7.89 1.80 -10.61
N VAL A 202 -7.48 2.72 -9.73
CA VAL A 202 -7.95 4.12 -9.76
C VAL A 202 -7.52 4.80 -11.05
N VAL A 203 -6.22 4.72 -11.45
CA VAL A 203 -5.71 5.31 -12.70
C VAL A 203 -6.54 4.83 -13.89
N SER A 204 -6.69 3.51 -14.05
CA SER A 204 -7.46 2.91 -15.15
C SER A 204 -8.93 3.35 -15.13
N SER A 205 -9.55 3.46 -13.94
CA SER A 205 -10.97 3.85 -13.80
C SER A 205 -11.23 5.33 -14.02
N MET A 206 -10.19 6.16 -13.96
CA MET A 206 -10.24 7.59 -14.32
C MET A 206 -10.12 7.82 -15.83
N ASN A 207 -10.01 6.75 -16.63
CA ASN A 207 -9.73 6.76 -18.06
C ASN A 207 -8.39 7.41 -18.42
N ASP A 208 -7.45 7.39 -17.50
CA ASP A 208 -6.08 7.78 -17.80
C ASP A 208 -5.34 6.63 -18.49
N ASP A 209 -4.69 6.96 -19.60
CA ASP A 209 -3.98 5.99 -20.41
C ASP A 209 -2.54 5.73 -19.93
N SER A 210 -2.00 6.60 -19.08
CA SER A 210 -0.60 6.63 -18.70
C SER A 210 -0.39 6.61 -17.19
N VAL A 211 0.72 6.00 -16.76
CA VAL A 211 1.11 5.90 -15.36
C VAL A 211 2.61 6.16 -15.18
N VAL A 212 3.01 6.80 -14.09
CA VAL A 212 4.41 7.00 -13.69
C VAL A 212 4.73 6.06 -12.53
N LEU A 213 5.63 5.13 -12.78
CA LEU A 213 6.08 4.13 -11.82
C LEU A 213 7.44 4.53 -11.24
N THR A 214 7.47 4.94 -9.99
CA THR A 214 8.69 5.43 -9.34
C THR A 214 9.23 4.43 -8.32
N THR A 215 10.53 4.49 -8.09
CA THR A 215 11.20 3.59 -7.14
C THR A 215 11.11 4.05 -5.69
N GLY A 216 10.57 5.24 -5.45
CA GLY A 216 10.38 5.85 -4.13
C GLY A 216 10.12 7.35 -4.21
N GLY A 217 9.89 8.03 -3.07
CA GLY A 217 9.45 9.42 -3.00
C GLY A 217 10.36 10.39 -3.76
N ARG A 218 11.68 10.38 -3.53
CA ARG A 218 12.59 11.29 -4.24
C ARG A 218 12.56 11.15 -5.77
N SER A 219 12.47 9.93 -6.28
CA SER A 219 12.34 9.72 -7.73
C SER A 219 10.96 10.12 -8.24
N GLU A 220 9.94 10.12 -7.40
CA GLU A 220 8.63 10.66 -7.73
C GLU A 220 8.67 12.19 -7.80
N ASP A 221 9.28 12.85 -6.81
CA ASP A 221 9.41 14.30 -6.80
C ASP A 221 10.06 14.80 -8.10
N PHE A 222 11.19 14.20 -8.52
CA PHE A 222 11.86 14.54 -9.77
C PHE A 222 11.04 14.18 -11.03
N ALA A 223 10.31 13.06 -11.00
CA ALA A 223 9.44 12.70 -12.14
C ALA A 223 8.29 13.70 -12.32
N ARG A 224 7.75 14.25 -11.22
CA ARG A 224 6.70 15.29 -11.26
C ARG A 224 7.16 16.61 -11.88
N GLU A 225 8.45 16.92 -11.82
CA GLU A 225 9.01 18.12 -12.45
C GLU A 225 9.06 18.03 -13.98
N ILE A 226 9.04 16.81 -14.54
CA ILE A 226 9.26 16.60 -15.98
C ILE A 226 8.12 15.85 -16.69
N ILE A 227 7.15 15.31 -15.96
CA ILE A 227 6.00 14.57 -16.50
C ILE A 227 4.72 15.21 -16.01
N GLU A 228 3.95 15.77 -16.94
CA GLU A 228 2.66 16.42 -16.67
C GLU A 228 1.53 15.38 -16.71
N LEU A 229 1.26 14.73 -15.57
CA LEU A 229 0.15 13.82 -15.38
C LEU A 229 -0.56 14.11 -14.04
N PRO A 230 -1.83 13.72 -13.88
CA PRO A 230 -2.56 13.89 -12.63
C PRO A 230 -1.88 13.17 -11.45
N ASP A 231 -2.04 13.68 -10.23
CA ASP A 231 -1.41 13.14 -9.02
C ASP A 231 -1.62 11.64 -8.81
N HIS A 232 -2.80 11.13 -9.13
CA HIS A 232 -3.12 9.72 -8.97
C HIS A 232 -2.43 8.80 -9.99
N SER A 233 -1.86 9.37 -11.07
CA SER A 233 -1.08 8.62 -12.06
C SER A 233 0.35 8.32 -11.59
N PHE A 234 0.81 8.91 -10.49
CA PHE A 234 2.12 8.64 -9.91
C PHE A 234 2.03 7.55 -8.84
N ILE A 235 2.71 6.44 -9.06
CA ILE A 235 2.68 5.26 -8.20
C ILE A 235 4.09 4.88 -7.75
N GLN A 236 4.29 4.84 -6.43
CA GLN A 236 5.54 4.33 -5.86
C GLN A 236 5.52 2.81 -5.87
N MET A 237 6.15 2.21 -6.87
CA MET A 237 6.23 0.75 -7.00
C MET A 237 7.27 0.13 -6.04
N GLY A 238 8.16 0.95 -5.46
CA GLY A 238 9.21 0.48 -4.56
C GLY A 238 10.07 -0.61 -5.18
N ASP A 239 9.99 -1.80 -4.59
CA ASP A 239 10.73 -2.98 -5.02
C ASP A 239 9.94 -3.92 -5.94
N PHE A 240 8.70 -3.59 -6.28
CA PHE A 240 7.75 -4.48 -6.97
C PHE A 240 7.62 -4.18 -8.47
N SER A 241 8.72 -3.83 -9.15
CA SER A 241 8.72 -3.37 -10.54
C SER A 241 8.05 -4.37 -11.51
N GLY A 242 8.46 -5.64 -11.48
CA GLY A 242 7.89 -6.67 -12.35
C GLY A 242 6.41 -6.97 -12.07
N TYR A 243 5.99 -6.90 -10.79
CA TYR A 243 4.58 -7.02 -10.43
C TYR A 243 3.77 -5.83 -10.92
N THR A 244 4.27 -4.62 -10.68
CA THR A 244 3.57 -3.37 -10.98
C THR A 244 3.32 -3.22 -12.47
N ILE A 245 4.35 -3.37 -13.30
CA ILE A 245 4.20 -3.23 -14.77
C ILE A 245 3.24 -4.30 -15.34
N LYS A 246 3.24 -5.51 -14.79
CA LYS A 246 2.29 -6.56 -15.16
C LYS A 246 0.84 -6.19 -14.79
N GLN A 247 0.63 -5.53 -13.63
CA GLN A 247 -0.70 -5.05 -13.26
C GLN A 247 -1.15 -3.90 -14.17
N CYS A 248 -0.28 -2.97 -14.54
CA CYS A 248 -0.59 -1.91 -15.51
C CYS A 248 -1.08 -2.49 -16.85
N ALA A 249 -0.35 -3.46 -17.39
CA ALA A 249 -0.73 -4.16 -18.62
C ALA A 249 -2.09 -4.89 -18.50
N ARG A 250 -2.36 -5.54 -17.34
CA ARG A 250 -3.63 -6.23 -17.08
C ARG A 250 -4.82 -5.28 -16.98
N GLN A 251 -4.61 -4.07 -16.50
CA GLN A 251 -5.63 -3.02 -16.39
C GLN A 251 -5.81 -2.23 -17.69
N GLY A 252 -5.06 -2.56 -18.75
CA GLY A 252 -5.20 -1.96 -20.08
C GLY A 252 -4.62 -0.56 -20.21
N LEU A 253 -3.70 -0.16 -19.31
CA LEU A 253 -2.97 1.11 -19.47
C LEU A 253 -2.13 1.09 -20.74
N LYS A 254 -2.02 2.24 -21.42
CA LYS A 254 -1.40 2.36 -22.74
C LYS A 254 0.06 2.80 -22.70
N LYS A 255 0.52 3.43 -21.60
CA LYS A 255 1.91 3.85 -21.41
C LYS A 255 2.32 3.80 -19.95
N ALA A 256 3.54 3.38 -19.68
CA ALA A 256 4.14 3.44 -18.35
C ALA A 256 5.50 4.15 -18.42
N TYR A 257 5.67 5.18 -17.60
CA TYR A 257 6.96 5.79 -17.32
C TYR A 257 7.59 5.08 -16.13
N VAL A 258 8.82 4.60 -16.25
CA VAL A 258 9.57 3.97 -15.17
C VAL A 258 10.72 4.89 -14.78
N ALA A 259 10.62 5.51 -13.60
CA ALA A 259 11.57 6.53 -13.18
C ALA A 259 12.29 6.14 -11.87
N GLY A 260 13.61 6.34 -11.84
CA GLY A 260 14.39 5.97 -10.65
C GLY A 260 15.86 6.30 -10.73
N PHE A 261 16.57 5.88 -9.65
CA PHE A 261 18.01 6.00 -9.55
C PHE A 261 18.72 4.73 -9.99
N ILE A 262 20.00 4.85 -10.32
CA ILE A 262 20.84 3.76 -10.83
C ILE A 262 20.75 2.47 -9.99
N GLY A 263 20.65 2.55 -8.65
CA GLY A 263 20.63 1.37 -7.78
C GLY A 263 19.45 0.44 -7.99
N LYS A 264 18.28 0.99 -8.32
CA LYS A 264 17.07 0.22 -8.62
C LYS A 264 16.99 -0.15 -10.10
N LEU A 265 17.28 0.82 -11.00
CA LEU A 265 17.23 0.56 -12.43
C LEU A 265 18.26 -0.48 -12.87
N ALA A 266 19.48 -0.48 -12.31
CA ALA A 266 20.48 -1.52 -12.56
C ALA A 266 19.99 -2.93 -12.17
N LYS A 267 19.24 -3.06 -11.09
CA LYS A 267 18.62 -4.34 -10.71
C LYS A 267 17.51 -4.75 -11.68
N MET A 268 16.69 -3.81 -12.11
CA MET A 268 15.66 -4.06 -13.13
C MET A 268 16.31 -4.45 -14.45
N ALA A 269 17.34 -3.75 -14.91
CA ALA A 269 18.13 -4.05 -16.09
C ALA A 269 18.72 -5.47 -16.07
N ALA A 270 19.15 -5.93 -14.89
CA ALA A 270 19.61 -7.31 -14.66
C ALA A 270 18.46 -8.34 -14.56
N GLY A 271 17.21 -7.98 -14.85
CA GLY A 271 16.05 -8.88 -14.86
C GLY A 271 15.45 -9.19 -13.48
N ILE A 272 15.84 -8.47 -12.42
CA ILE A 272 15.33 -8.68 -11.08
C ILE A 272 13.93 -8.08 -10.94
N LYS A 273 12.91 -8.94 -10.80
CA LYS A 273 11.48 -8.54 -10.68
C LYS A 273 11.13 -7.88 -9.36
N GLN A 274 11.87 -8.18 -8.31
CA GLN A 274 11.71 -7.63 -6.97
C GLN A 274 13.06 -7.12 -6.47
N THR A 275 13.24 -5.80 -6.48
CA THR A 275 14.54 -5.13 -6.32
C THR A 275 14.97 -4.89 -4.86
N HIS A 276 14.27 -5.47 -3.87
CA HIS A 276 14.58 -5.32 -2.44
C HIS A 276 16.02 -5.77 -2.11
N VAL A 277 16.67 -5.09 -1.18
CA VAL A 277 18.07 -5.38 -0.79
C VAL A 277 18.25 -6.83 -0.32
N LYS A 278 17.26 -7.42 0.35
CA LYS A 278 17.26 -8.84 0.75
C LYS A 278 17.18 -9.80 -0.44
N GLY A 279 16.69 -9.36 -1.60
CA GLY A 279 16.60 -10.14 -2.84
C GLY A 279 17.87 -10.12 -3.70
N GLY A 280 18.91 -9.39 -3.29
CA GLY A 280 20.20 -9.32 -3.98
C GLY A 280 20.83 -7.93 -3.93
N LYS A 281 22.14 -7.92 -3.91
CA LYS A 281 22.95 -6.72 -4.15
C LYS A 281 22.88 -6.34 -5.63
N VAL A 282 23.28 -5.12 -5.96
CA VAL A 282 23.51 -4.74 -7.36
C VAL A 282 24.63 -5.62 -7.92
N ASP A 283 24.42 -6.16 -9.11
CA ASP A 283 25.41 -7.03 -9.77
C ASP A 283 26.48 -6.16 -10.45
N MET A 284 27.65 -6.08 -9.81
CA MET A 284 28.78 -5.30 -10.32
C MET A 284 29.40 -5.93 -11.58
N LYS A 285 29.25 -7.26 -11.77
CA LYS A 285 29.68 -7.92 -13.02
C LYS A 285 28.80 -7.48 -14.17
N PHE A 286 27.48 -7.49 -13.97
CA PHE A 286 26.55 -6.99 -14.98
C PHE A 286 26.85 -5.52 -15.36
N LEU A 287 27.05 -4.65 -14.36
CA LEU A 287 27.43 -3.25 -14.65
C LEU A 287 28.78 -3.12 -15.36
N SER A 288 29.75 -3.96 -15.03
CA SER A 288 31.04 -3.99 -15.73
C SER A 288 30.92 -4.42 -17.19
N GLU A 289 30.02 -5.37 -17.48
CA GLU A 289 29.73 -5.79 -18.87
C GLU A 289 29.03 -4.70 -19.67
N LEU A 290 28.12 -3.92 -19.05
CA LEU A 290 27.53 -2.75 -19.71
C LEU A 290 28.61 -1.70 -20.01
N ALA A 291 29.51 -1.41 -19.06
CA ALA A 291 30.63 -0.48 -19.28
C ALA A 291 31.57 -0.95 -20.41
N LYS A 292 31.84 -2.25 -20.52
CA LYS A 292 32.62 -2.81 -21.66
C LYS A 292 31.93 -2.59 -23.02
N ARG A 293 30.60 -2.69 -23.06
CA ARG A 293 29.84 -2.40 -24.31
C ARG A 293 29.96 -0.93 -24.73
N CYS A 294 30.31 -0.05 -23.77
CA CYS A 294 30.53 1.37 -23.96
C CYS A 294 32.03 1.74 -24.04
N ASP A 295 32.88 0.79 -24.43
CA ASP A 295 34.33 0.97 -24.63
C ASP A 295 35.10 1.47 -23.40
N ALA A 296 34.58 1.20 -22.18
CA ALA A 296 35.29 1.52 -20.94
C ALA A 296 36.63 0.77 -20.87
N ASN A 297 37.69 1.47 -20.46
CA ASN A 297 39.02 0.89 -20.34
C ASN A 297 39.11 -0.11 -19.19
N SER A 298 40.19 -0.91 -19.15
CA SER A 298 40.39 -1.98 -18.16
C SER A 298 40.49 -1.45 -16.72
N GLU A 299 40.97 -0.22 -16.53
CA GLU A 299 41.07 0.43 -15.21
C GLU A 299 39.69 0.77 -14.68
N THR A 300 38.84 1.42 -15.47
CA THR A 300 37.43 1.72 -15.15
C THR A 300 36.66 0.45 -14.83
N ILE A 301 36.78 -0.60 -15.63
CA ILE A 301 36.15 -1.90 -15.38
C ILE A 301 36.61 -2.49 -14.05
N GLY A 302 37.91 -2.42 -13.75
CA GLY A 302 38.45 -2.86 -12.47
C GLY A 302 37.91 -2.06 -11.28
N ARG A 303 37.70 -0.76 -11.43
CA ARG A 303 37.06 0.11 -10.42
C ARG A 303 35.62 -0.30 -10.19
N ILE A 304 34.82 -0.53 -11.24
CA ILE A 304 33.41 -0.97 -11.17
C ILE A 304 33.30 -2.30 -10.42
N LEU A 305 34.13 -3.28 -10.76
CA LEU A 305 34.11 -4.60 -10.10
C LEU A 305 34.40 -4.54 -8.60
N ARG A 306 35.18 -3.55 -8.15
CA ARG A 306 35.49 -3.29 -6.73
C ARG A 306 34.51 -2.34 -6.05
N ALA A 307 33.57 -1.74 -6.77
CA ALA A 307 32.61 -0.82 -6.20
C ALA A 307 31.65 -1.53 -5.22
N ASN A 308 31.28 -0.83 -4.16
CA ASN A 308 30.37 -1.37 -3.14
C ASN A 308 28.89 -1.03 -3.40
N THR A 309 28.62 0.01 -4.19
CA THR A 309 27.27 0.51 -4.47
C THR A 309 27.14 0.95 -5.92
N ALA A 310 25.90 0.93 -6.44
CA ALA A 310 25.63 1.48 -7.78
C ALA A 310 25.89 3.00 -7.86
N ARG A 311 25.76 3.72 -6.74
CA ARG A 311 26.13 5.14 -6.68
C ARG A 311 27.64 5.33 -6.96
N ASN A 312 28.48 4.51 -6.34
CA ASN A 312 29.91 4.56 -6.60
C ASN A 312 30.25 4.21 -8.07
N VAL A 313 29.49 3.28 -8.68
CA VAL A 313 29.62 3.03 -10.13
C VAL A 313 29.25 4.26 -10.94
N GLN A 314 28.14 4.95 -10.62
CA GLN A 314 27.77 6.20 -11.29
C GLN A 314 28.88 7.25 -11.21
N GLU A 315 29.48 7.43 -10.04
CA GLU A 315 30.59 8.36 -9.82
C GLU A 315 31.81 7.99 -10.70
N ILE A 316 32.21 6.71 -10.74
CA ILE A 316 33.29 6.21 -11.59
C ILE A 316 33.02 6.48 -13.07
N ILE A 317 31.82 6.18 -13.56
CA ILE A 317 31.42 6.39 -14.97
C ILE A 317 31.48 7.87 -15.34
N MET A 318 31.02 8.75 -14.45
CA MET A 318 31.05 10.20 -14.67
C MET A 318 32.47 10.77 -14.67
N GLU A 319 33.32 10.30 -13.73
CA GLU A 319 34.74 10.70 -13.66
C GLU A 319 35.51 10.25 -14.91
N ASP A 320 35.34 9.00 -15.32
CA ASP A 320 36.08 8.41 -16.44
C ASP A 320 35.42 8.73 -17.81
N LYS A 321 34.28 9.47 -17.79
CA LYS A 321 33.53 9.93 -18.97
C LYS A 321 33.21 8.78 -19.93
N VAL A 322 32.61 7.69 -19.41
CA VAL A 322 32.17 6.57 -20.23
C VAL A 322 30.82 6.91 -20.86
N ASP A 323 30.85 7.34 -22.11
CA ASP A 323 29.64 7.71 -22.83
C ASP A 323 28.75 6.50 -23.13
N GLY A 324 27.43 6.71 -23.12
CA GLY A 324 26.44 5.67 -23.43
C GLY A 324 26.13 4.67 -22.30
N PHE A 325 26.88 4.67 -21.19
CA PHE A 325 26.65 3.71 -20.10
C PHE A 325 25.25 3.83 -19.47
N PHE A 326 24.79 5.05 -19.24
CA PHE A 326 23.45 5.29 -18.68
C PHE A 326 22.35 4.93 -19.68
N ASP A 327 22.63 5.08 -20.98
CA ASP A 327 21.71 4.68 -22.05
C ASP A 327 21.55 3.16 -22.11
N GLU A 328 22.64 2.40 -21.93
CA GLU A 328 22.56 0.93 -21.84
C GLU A 328 21.75 0.51 -20.60
N ILE A 329 21.87 1.17 -19.43
CA ILE A 329 21.03 0.86 -18.25
C ILE A 329 19.54 1.10 -18.55
N THR A 330 19.19 2.25 -19.13
CA THR A 330 17.79 2.58 -19.42
C THR A 330 17.22 1.65 -20.48
N LYS A 331 17.98 1.31 -21.52
CA LYS A 331 17.62 0.37 -22.57
C LYS A 331 17.41 -1.06 -22.03
N GLU A 332 18.31 -1.57 -21.19
CA GLU A 332 18.13 -2.91 -20.59
C GLU A 332 16.97 -2.91 -19.61
N THR A 333 16.77 -1.84 -18.83
CA THR A 333 15.57 -1.69 -17.98
C THR A 333 14.30 -1.71 -18.81
N TYR A 334 14.25 -0.99 -19.93
CA TYR A 334 13.14 -1.01 -20.89
C TYR A 334 12.85 -2.44 -21.36
N ASN A 335 13.87 -3.16 -21.84
CA ASN A 335 13.74 -4.52 -22.33
C ASN A 335 13.11 -5.44 -21.27
N GLN A 336 13.57 -5.36 -20.02
CA GLN A 336 13.05 -6.16 -18.93
C GLN A 336 11.61 -5.77 -18.54
N MET A 337 11.28 -4.47 -18.49
CA MET A 337 9.92 -4.02 -18.20
C MET A 337 8.92 -4.46 -19.27
N ARG A 338 9.31 -4.37 -20.54
CA ARG A 338 8.53 -4.87 -21.67
C ARG A 338 8.29 -6.37 -21.54
N GLN A 339 9.33 -7.16 -21.29
CA GLN A 339 9.22 -8.59 -21.07
C GLN A 339 8.31 -8.93 -19.88
N HIS A 340 8.41 -8.21 -18.75
CA HIS A 340 7.59 -8.45 -17.57
C HIS A 340 6.10 -8.14 -17.80
N SER A 341 5.79 -7.25 -18.73
CA SER A 341 4.43 -6.91 -19.14
C SER A 341 3.89 -7.80 -20.27
N ASP A 342 4.59 -8.88 -20.65
CA ASP A 342 4.28 -9.70 -21.82
C ASP A 342 4.17 -8.84 -23.12
N GLU A 343 5.01 -7.80 -23.23
CA GLU A 343 5.10 -6.82 -24.33
C GLU A 343 3.82 -5.97 -24.55
N LYS A 344 2.89 -5.96 -23.58
CA LYS A 344 1.53 -5.40 -23.75
C LYS A 344 1.43 -3.91 -23.49
N ILE A 345 2.42 -3.31 -22.81
CA ILE A 345 2.40 -1.88 -22.47
C ILE A 345 3.69 -1.19 -22.96
N PRO A 346 3.62 -0.12 -23.75
CA PRO A 346 4.76 0.75 -24.01
C PRO A 346 5.38 1.29 -22.74
N VAL A 347 6.71 1.40 -22.70
CA VAL A 347 7.45 1.86 -21.53
C VAL A 347 8.41 2.96 -21.94
N GLU A 348 8.55 4.00 -21.13
CA GLU A 348 9.64 4.96 -21.18
C GLU A 348 10.41 4.86 -19.87
N VAL A 349 11.72 4.71 -19.93
CA VAL A 349 12.58 4.62 -18.75
C VAL A 349 13.35 5.90 -18.56
N ILE A 350 13.36 6.43 -17.34
CA ILE A 350 14.03 7.69 -16.99
C ILE A 350 14.98 7.43 -15.82
N LEU A 351 16.25 7.64 -16.02
CA LEU A 351 17.30 7.54 -15.02
C LEU A 351 17.68 8.92 -14.52
N PHE A 352 17.53 9.15 -13.21
CA PHE A 352 18.00 10.36 -12.54
C PHE A 352 19.34 10.16 -11.85
N ASP A 353 20.12 11.22 -11.76
CA ASP A 353 21.14 11.32 -10.72
C ASP A 353 20.53 11.66 -9.34
N PHE A 354 21.38 11.76 -8.32
CA PHE A 354 20.91 12.02 -6.96
C PHE A 354 20.48 13.48 -6.71
N ASP A 355 20.71 14.39 -7.65
CA ASP A 355 20.33 15.80 -7.58
C ASP A 355 19.12 16.11 -8.48
N GLY A 356 18.59 15.10 -9.18
CA GLY A 356 17.39 15.20 -10.01
C GLY A 356 17.66 15.46 -11.49
N LYS A 357 18.92 15.57 -11.89
CA LYS A 357 19.27 15.69 -13.30
C LYS A 357 18.98 14.38 -14.01
N VAL A 358 18.36 14.46 -15.18
CA VAL A 358 18.16 13.30 -16.06
C VAL A 358 19.51 12.90 -16.65
N LEU A 359 19.96 11.68 -16.36
CA LEU A 359 21.17 11.09 -16.92
C LEU A 359 20.89 10.40 -18.25
N SER A 360 19.73 9.77 -18.39
CA SER A 360 19.30 9.13 -19.63
C SER A 360 17.79 8.93 -19.65
N LYS A 361 17.23 8.90 -20.86
CA LYS A 361 15.86 8.48 -21.16
C LYS A 361 15.88 7.47 -22.30
N TYR A 362 15.05 6.44 -22.20
CA TYR A 362 14.91 5.46 -23.28
C TYR A 362 13.46 5.07 -23.50
N GLU A 363 13.01 5.21 -24.71
CA GLU A 363 11.75 4.70 -25.27
C GLU A 363 12.04 4.16 -26.66
N LYS A 364 11.47 3.03 -27.03
CA LYS A 364 11.55 2.53 -28.41
C LYS A 364 10.28 2.97 -29.14
N GLU A 365 10.44 3.64 -30.25
CA GLU A 365 9.39 4.01 -31.20
C GLU A 365 8.63 2.79 -31.75
#